data_18ced81c01dc94335bbe111a46d8cb9d
#
_entry.id   18ced81c01dc94335bbe111a46d8cb9d
#
_cell.length_a   1.000
_cell.length_b   1.000
_cell.length_c   1.000
_cell.angle_alpha   90.00
_cell.angle_beta   90.00
_cell.angle_gamma   90.00
#
_symmetry.space_group_name_H-M   'P 1'
#
loop_
_entity.id
_entity.type
_entity.pdbx_description
1 polymer ?
#
loop_
_entity_poly.entity_id
_entity_poly.type
_entity_poly.pdbx_seq_one_letter_code
_entity_poly.pdbx_strand_id
1 'polypeptide(L)'
;KILPEAKEWQQRPLESVYAVVFLDAIHYHVRSEGQIIKKAVYIAIGIDLSGKKDVLGMWVGENESAKFWANVLNNMRNRGVEDILIACTDNLSGFSQAIEAVFPQTDIQNCIIHQLRNSSRYVSYKDLKALMADLKCVYTAVDEEAAMNALDEFAEIWDSKYPKISKSWRDNWANLSTYFKFPQELRKLIYTTNAIEGFNRQLR
;
A
#
# COMPACT_ATOMS: atom_id res chain seq x y z
N LYS A 1 10.55 14.85 -28.16
CA LYS A 1 10.93 15.89 -27.15
C LYS A 1 10.65 15.46 -25.73
N ILE A 2 9.52 14.80 -25.42
CA ILE A 2 9.10 14.43 -24.04
C ILE A 2 9.98 13.34 -23.41
N LEU A 3 10.50 12.37 -24.18
CA LEU A 3 11.24 11.23 -23.66
C LEU A 3 12.55 11.57 -22.93
N PRO A 4 13.39 12.52 -23.38
CA PRO A 4 14.59 12.91 -22.64
C PRO A 4 14.25 13.57 -21.30
N GLU A 5 13.29 14.49 -21.28
CA GLU A 5 12.82 15.17 -20.07
C GLU A 5 12.23 14.20 -19.05
N ALA A 6 11.43 13.22 -19.51
CA ALA A 6 10.87 12.17 -18.64
C ALA A 6 11.97 11.26 -18.04
N LYS A 7 13.04 10.96 -18.81
CA LYS A 7 14.18 10.20 -18.30
C LYS A 7 14.99 10.99 -17.28
N GLU A 8 15.23 12.26 -17.52
CA GLU A 8 15.91 13.16 -16.58
C GLU A 8 15.12 13.27 -15.29
N TRP A 9 13.81 13.50 -15.38
CA TRP A 9 12.92 13.52 -14.23
C TRP A 9 12.98 12.20 -13.45
N GLN A 10 12.91 11.05 -14.12
CA GLN A 10 12.95 9.72 -13.50
C GLN A 10 14.29 9.44 -12.82
N GLN A 11 15.37 10.05 -13.26
CA GLN A 11 16.73 9.85 -12.74
C GLN A 11 17.20 10.94 -11.77
N ARG A 12 16.36 11.96 -11.52
CA ARG A 12 16.73 13.05 -10.63
C ARG A 12 17.08 12.57 -9.23
N PRO A 13 17.99 13.25 -8.51
CA PRO A 13 18.23 12.99 -7.09
C PRO A 13 16.94 13.10 -6.27
N LEU A 14 16.86 12.31 -5.24
CA LEU A 14 15.77 12.31 -4.26
C LEU A 14 16.27 12.82 -2.90
N GLU A 15 15.34 13.14 -2.00
CA GLU A 15 15.68 13.47 -0.61
C GLU A 15 16.28 12.23 0.08
N SER A 16 17.15 12.46 1.06
CA SER A 16 17.80 11.38 1.79
C SER A 16 16.83 10.61 2.69
N VAL A 17 15.80 11.28 3.23
CA VAL A 17 14.82 10.66 4.14
C VAL A 17 13.40 11.04 3.75
N TYR A 18 12.53 10.03 3.72
CA TYR A 18 11.09 10.23 3.56
C TYR A 18 10.34 9.77 4.81
N ALA A 19 9.41 10.60 5.30
CA ALA A 19 8.54 10.26 6.42
C ALA A 19 7.57 9.11 6.05
N VAL A 20 6.97 9.19 4.85
CA VAL A 20 6.08 8.15 4.35
C VAL A 20 6.33 7.95 2.86
N VAL A 21 6.42 6.70 2.42
CA VAL A 21 6.42 6.33 1.00
C VAL A 21 5.26 5.40 0.72
N PHE A 22 4.43 5.76 -0.24
CA PHE A 22 3.36 4.92 -0.77
C PHE A 22 3.85 4.21 -2.03
N LEU A 23 3.68 2.90 -2.07
CA LEU A 23 4.08 2.03 -3.16
C LEU A 23 2.85 1.29 -3.68
N ASP A 24 2.47 1.51 -4.93
CA ASP A 24 1.26 0.94 -5.55
C ASP A 24 1.48 0.65 -7.03
N ALA A 25 0.71 -0.27 -7.59
CA ALA A 25 0.77 -0.61 -8.99
C ALA A 25 -0.60 -0.47 -9.67
N ILE A 26 -0.61 0.20 -10.82
CA ILE A 26 -1.80 0.31 -11.65
C ILE A 26 -1.63 -0.56 -12.88
N HIS A 27 -2.67 -1.31 -13.21
CA HIS A 27 -2.67 -2.20 -14.36
C HIS A 27 -3.41 -1.57 -15.55
N TYR A 28 -2.78 -1.62 -16.72
CA TYR A 28 -3.35 -1.17 -17.99
C TYR A 28 -3.34 -2.28 -19.03
N HIS A 29 -4.33 -2.26 -19.90
CA HIS A 29 -4.32 -3.06 -21.12
C HIS A 29 -3.77 -2.20 -22.26
N VAL A 30 -2.63 -2.60 -22.81
CA VAL A 30 -1.98 -1.91 -23.93
C VAL A 30 -1.99 -2.79 -25.17
N ARG A 31 -2.20 -2.18 -26.34
CA ARG A 31 -2.09 -2.88 -27.62
C ARG A 31 -0.63 -2.88 -28.06
N SER A 32 -0.04 -4.07 -28.20
CA SER A 32 1.31 -4.26 -28.69
C SER A 32 1.30 -5.37 -29.71
N GLU A 33 1.85 -5.12 -30.91
CA GLU A 33 1.96 -6.09 -32.00
C GLU A 33 0.63 -6.81 -32.34
N GLY A 34 -0.47 -6.06 -32.31
CA GLY A 34 -1.81 -6.58 -32.58
C GLY A 34 -2.49 -7.35 -31.44
N GLN A 35 -1.80 -7.56 -30.33
CA GLN A 35 -2.33 -8.23 -29.15
C GLN A 35 -2.59 -7.24 -28.01
N ILE A 36 -3.58 -7.54 -27.17
CA ILE A 36 -3.84 -6.81 -25.93
C ILE A 36 -3.07 -7.47 -24.81
N ILE A 37 -2.06 -6.78 -24.29
CA ILE A 37 -1.25 -7.26 -23.15
C ILE A 37 -1.52 -6.40 -21.92
N LYS A 38 -1.50 -7.04 -20.74
CA LYS A 38 -1.61 -6.36 -19.46
C LYS A 38 -0.23 -5.88 -19.04
N LYS A 39 -0.08 -4.58 -18.75
CA LYS A 39 1.14 -4.00 -18.15
C LYS A 39 0.82 -3.36 -16.82
N ALA A 40 1.78 -3.37 -15.89
CA ALA A 40 1.70 -2.67 -14.63
C ALA A 40 2.57 -1.40 -14.70
N VAL A 41 2.06 -0.31 -14.15
CA VAL A 41 2.81 0.90 -13.85
C VAL A 41 2.95 0.99 -12.34
N TYR A 42 4.17 0.87 -11.87
CA TYR A 42 4.56 0.96 -10.46
C TYR A 42 4.83 2.41 -10.13
N ILE A 43 4.27 2.87 -9.04
CA ILE A 43 4.33 4.28 -8.64
C ILE A 43 4.83 4.34 -7.20
N ALA A 44 5.82 5.20 -6.97
CA ALA A 44 6.26 5.58 -5.64
C ALA A 44 5.94 7.04 -5.39
N ILE A 45 5.20 7.34 -4.33
CA ILE A 45 4.90 8.70 -3.87
C ILE A 45 5.48 8.86 -2.47
N GLY A 46 6.37 9.84 -2.29
CA GLY A 46 6.97 10.17 -1.01
C GLY A 46 6.36 11.40 -0.37
N ILE A 47 6.37 11.43 0.95
CA ILE A 47 6.17 12.62 1.77
C ILE A 47 7.47 12.83 2.53
N ASP A 48 8.13 13.95 2.29
CA ASP A 48 9.37 14.29 2.98
C ASP A 48 9.13 14.72 4.44
N LEU A 49 10.20 15.01 5.18
CA LEU A 49 10.12 15.44 6.57
C LEU A 49 9.46 16.81 6.75
N SER A 50 9.34 17.62 5.69
CA SER A 50 8.61 18.88 5.69
C SER A 50 7.12 18.74 5.43
N GLY A 51 6.65 17.52 5.09
CA GLY A 51 5.27 17.22 4.71
C GLY A 51 4.97 17.46 3.22
N LYS A 52 5.97 17.79 2.40
CA LYS A 52 5.81 17.98 0.97
C LYS A 52 5.68 16.63 0.26
N LYS A 53 4.67 16.51 -0.59
CA LYS A 53 4.43 15.32 -1.40
C LYS A 53 5.13 15.43 -2.75
N ASP A 54 5.80 14.35 -3.17
CA ASP A 54 6.42 14.23 -4.49
C ASP A 54 6.22 12.82 -5.07
N VAL A 55 6.14 12.73 -6.40
CA VAL A 55 6.17 11.46 -7.12
C VAL A 55 7.63 11.06 -7.33
N LEU A 56 8.10 10.05 -6.62
CA LEU A 56 9.51 9.65 -6.62
C LEU A 56 9.92 8.94 -7.91
N GLY A 57 8.97 8.29 -8.57
CA GLY A 57 9.19 7.66 -9.86
C GLY A 57 8.00 6.80 -10.30
N MET A 58 8.07 6.42 -11.59
CA MET A 58 7.13 5.50 -12.22
C MET A 58 7.92 4.48 -13.06
N TRP A 59 7.61 3.19 -12.89
CA TRP A 59 8.28 2.10 -13.60
C TRP A 59 7.25 1.23 -14.29
N VAL A 60 7.54 0.83 -15.51
CA VAL A 60 6.65 -0.06 -16.28
C VAL A 60 7.19 -1.48 -16.26
N GLY A 61 6.34 -2.42 -15.92
CA GLY A 61 6.66 -3.85 -15.91
C GLY A 61 5.49 -4.70 -16.39
N GLU A 62 5.77 -5.97 -16.67
CA GLU A 62 4.75 -6.89 -17.16
C GLU A 62 4.01 -7.58 -16.01
N ASN A 63 4.75 -7.95 -14.95
CA ASN A 63 4.21 -8.65 -13.80
C ASN A 63 4.64 -8.00 -12.49
N GLU A 64 3.70 -7.82 -11.59
CA GLU A 64 3.98 -7.39 -10.23
C GLU A 64 4.65 -8.53 -9.47
N SER A 65 5.85 -8.26 -8.95
CA SER A 65 6.62 -9.24 -8.19
C SER A 65 7.50 -8.54 -7.14
N ALA A 66 7.80 -9.26 -6.06
CA ALA A 66 8.74 -8.79 -5.05
C ALA A 66 10.11 -8.41 -5.62
N LYS A 67 10.60 -9.17 -6.62
CA LYS A 67 11.85 -8.87 -7.33
C LYS A 67 11.81 -7.53 -8.06
N PHE A 68 10.69 -7.21 -8.70
CA PHE A 68 10.53 -5.92 -9.38
C PHE A 68 10.52 -4.78 -8.37
N TRP A 69 9.79 -4.94 -7.27
CA TRP A 69 9.78 -3.96 -6.19
C TRP A 69 11.16 -3.77 -5.55
N ALA A 70 11.94 -4.82 -5.37
CA ALA A 70 13.33 -4.70 -4.92
C ALA A 70 14.16 -3.83 -5.88
N ASN A 71 13.96 -3.96 -7.20
CA ASN A 71 14.63 -3.09 -8.19
C ASN A 71 14.18 -1.63 -8.08
N VAL A 72 12.89 -1.37 -7.85
CA VAL A 72 12.35 -0.02 -7.62
C VAL A 72 12.97 0.61 -6.37
N LEU A 73 13.01 -0.11 -5.27
CA LEU A 73 13.61 0.36 -4.00
C LEU A 73 15.12 0.63 -4.15
N ASN A 74 15.85 -0.26 -4.81
CA ASN A 74 17.28 -0.04 -5.11
C ASN A 74 17.50 1.16 -6.05
N ASN A 75 16.61 1.39 -7.02
CA ASN A 75 16.67 2.59 -7.86
C ASN A 75 16.50 3.86 -7.01
N MET A 76 15.56 3.88 -6.07
CA MET A 76 15.37 5.00 -5.15
C MET A 76 16.61 5.22 -4.29
N ARG A 77 17.21 4.15 -3.74
CA ARG A 77 18.44 4.21 -2.96
C ARG A 77 19.61 4.77 -3.77
N ASN A 78 19.78 4.33 -5.02
CA ASN A 78 20.82 4.83 -5.93
C ASN A 78 20.63 6.31 -6.30
N ARG A 79 19.42 6.84 -6.14
CA ARG A 79 19.07 8.25 -6.36
C ARG A 79 19.17 9.11 -5.10
N GLY A 80 19.67 8.55 -4.00
CA GLY A 80 19.99 9.28 -2.77
C GLY A 80 19.10 8.99 -1.57
N VAL A 81 18.08 8.12 -1.69
CA VAL A 81 17.25 7.76 -0.52
C VAL A 81 18.06 6.87 0.41
N GLU A 82 18.31 7.35 1.62
CA GLU A 82 19.02 6.63 2.66
C GLU A 82 18.07 5.91 3.61
N ASP A 83 16.91 6.51 3.91
CA ASP A 83 15.92 5.94 4.81
C ASP A 83 14.47 6.29 4.44
N ILE A 84 13.56 5.40 4.80
CA ILE A 84 12.11 5.57 4.70
C ILE A 84 11.53 5.20 6.07
N LEU A 85 10.88 6.14 6.77
CA LEU A 85 10.36 5.83 8.10
C LEU A 85 9.16 4.89 8.03
N ILE A 86 8.23 5.13 7.10
CA ILE A 86 7.03 4.31 6.92
C ILE A 86 6.82 4.00 5.44
N ALA A 87 6.74 2.72 5.07
CA ALA A 87 6.37 2.28 3.73
C ALA A 87 4.93 1.72 3.73
N CYS A 88 4.04 2.38 3.00
CA CYS A 88 2.66 1.96 2.80
C CYS A 88 2.54 1.16 1.50
N THR A 89 2.14 -0.11 1.59
CA THR A 89 2.10 -1.03 0.46
C THR A 89 0.78 -1.79 0.40
N ASP A 90 0.49 -2.41 -0.73
CA ASP A 90 -0.48 -3.50 -0.75
C ASP A 90 0.15 -4.78 -0.14
N ASN A 91 -0.70 -5.77 0.17
CA ASN A 91 -0.25 -7.01 0.80
C ASN A 91 0.23 -8.03 -0.25
N LEU A 92 1.23 -7.64 -1.08
CA LEU A 92 1.86 -8.54 -2.04
C LEU A 92 2.88 -9.43 -1.34
N SER A 93 2.80 -10.74 -1.60
CA SER A 93 3.74 -11.72 -1.06
C SER A 93 5.20 -11.38 -1.43
N GLY A 94 6.09 -11.33 -0.42
CA GLY A 94 7.51 -11.02 -0.58
C GLY A 94 7.83 -9.54 -0.66
N PHE A 95 6.84 -8.64 -0.59
CA PHE A 95 7.09 -7.21 -0.66
C PHE A 95 7.75 -6.68 0.62
N SER A 96 7.28 -7.12 1.79
CA SER A 96 7.90 -6.75 3.08
C SER A 96 9.37 -7.14 3.13
N GLN A 97 9.71 -8.36 2.68
CA GLN A 97 11.10 -8.81 2.61
C GLN A 97 11.95 -7.97 1.65
N ALA A 98 11.37 -7.50 0.53
CA ALA A 98 12.08 -6.63 -0.40
C ALA A 98 12.37 -5.25 0.23
N ILE A 99 11.44 -4.70 1.03
CA ILE A 99 11.63 -3.44 1.75
C ILE A 99 12.70 -3.61 2.83
N GLU A 100 12.58 -4.63 3.68
CA GLU A 100 13.52 -4.93 4.75
C GLU A 100 14.96 -5.14 4.25
N ALA A 101 15.11 -5.75 3.07
CA ALA A 101 16.43 -5.95 2.46
C ALA A 101 17.10 -4.65 1.99
N VAL A 102 16.33 -3.63 1.60
CA VAL A 102 16.88 -2.36 1.08
C VAL A 102 16.87 -1.27 2.16
N PHE A 103 15.80 -1.20 2.94
CA PHE A 103 15.56 -0.22 4.01
C PHE A 103 15.17 -0.94 5.31
N PRO A 104 16.14 -1.49 6.06
CA PRO A 104 15.88 -2.39 7.19
C PRO A 104 15.23 -1.72 8.41
N GLN A 105 15.25 -0.40 8.50
CA GLN A 105 14.65 0.36 9.61
C GLN A 105 13.23 0.82 9.32
N THR A 106 12.70 0.54 8.11
CA THR A 106 11.38 1.00 7.68
C THR A 106 10.27 0.26 8.41
N ASP A 107 9.34 0.99 9.02
CA ASP A 107 8.06 0.43 9.45
C ASP A 107 7.17 0.16 8.23
N ILE A 108 6.69 -1.08 8.09
CA ILE A 108 5.84 -1.48 6.97
C ILE A 108 4.37 -1.41 7.38
N GLN A 109 3.57 -0.70 6.61
CA GLN A 109 2.12 -0.62 6.76
C GLN A 109 1.42 -1.21 5.55
N ASN A 110 0.71 -2.30 5.73
CA ASN A 110 -0.18 -2.83 4.70
C ASN A 110 -1.44 -1.97 4.57
N CYS A 111 -1.84 -1.71 3.33
CA CYS A 111 -2.98 -0.86 3.02
C CYS A 111 -4.29 -1.45 3.54
N ILE A 112 -4.93 -0.76 4.47
CA ILE A 112 -6.25 -1.16 5.02
C ILE A 112 -7.33 -1.20 3.92
N ILE A 113 -7.29 -0.28 2.95
CA ILE A 113 -8.27 -0.26 1.86
C ILE A 113 -8.14 -1.51 0.97
N HIS A 114 -6.91 -1.98 0.69
CA HIS A 114 -6.71 -3.24 -0.04
C HIS A 114 -7.19 -4.44 0.78
N GLN A 115 -6.93 -4.47 2.09
CA GLN A 115 -7.44 -5.52 2.98
C GLN A 115 -8.98 -5.53 3.02
N LEU A 116 -9.64 -4.37 3.08
CA LEU A 116 -11.10 -4.25 3.02
C LEU A 116 -11.66 -4.73 1.67
N ARG A 117 -11.04 -4.35 0.54
CA ARG A 117 -11.44 -4.84 -0.79
C ARG A 117 -11.31 -6.36 -0.89
N ASN A 118 -10.24 -6.94 -0.36
CA ASN A 118 -10.07 -8.39 -0.31
C ASN A 118 -11.13 -9.05 0.57
N SER A 119 -11.45 -8.45 1.72
CA SER A 119 -12.49 -8.94 2.64
C SER A 119 -13.88 -8.94 1.96
N SER A 120 -14.19 -7.92 1.17
CA SER A 120 -15.50 -7.77 0.53
C SER A 120 -15.74 -8.68 -0.67
N ARG A 121 -14.67 -9.23 -1.30
CA ARG A 121 -14.77 -9.98 -2.58
C ARG A 121 -15.70 -11.18 -2.55
N TYR A 122 -15.84 -11.83 -1.40
CA TYR A 122 -16.58 -13.08 -1.26
C TYR A 122 -17.83 -12.92 -0.39
N VAL A 123 -18.18 -11.69 -0.05
CA VAL A 123 -19.33 -11.37 0.80
C VAL A 123 -20.58 -11.18 -0.05
N SER A 124 -21.70 -11.80 0.36
CA SER A 124 -22.98 -11.60 -0.32
C SER A 124 -23.42 -10.13 -0.23
N TYR A 125 -24.09 -9.63 -1.25
CA TYR A 125 -24.55 -8.23 -1.31
C TYR A 125 -25.40 -7.83 -0.08
N LYS A 126 -26.24 -8.73 0.42
CA LYS A 126 -27.11 -8.47 1.59
C LYS A 126 -26.32 -8.25 2.89
N ASP A 127 -25.17 -8.90 3.03
CA ASP A 127 -24.35 -8.83 4.26
C ASP A 127 -23.28 -7.74 4.18
N LEU A 128 -22.94 -7.31 2.95
CA LEU A 128 -21.79 -6.44 2.68
C LEU A 128 -21.80 -5.16 3.53
N LYS A 129 -22.94 -4.49 3.63
CA LYS A 129 -23.04 -3.21 4.35
C LYS A 129 -22.80 -3.39 5.86
N ALA A 130 -23.39 -4.41 6.47
CA ALA A 130 -23.23 -4.69 7.88
C ALA A 130 -21.81 -5.15 8.20
N LEU A 131 -21.29 -6.10 7.43
CA LEU A 131 -19.93 -6.62 7.60
C LEU A 131 -18.86 -5.51 7.47
N MET A 132 -19.00 -4.60 6.50
CA MET A 132 -18.07 -3.48 6.35
C MET A 132 -18.20 -2.46 7.47
N ALA A 133 -19.37 -2.31 8.10
CA ALA A 133 -19.55 -1.48 9.27
C ALA A 133 -18.83 -2.06 10.50
N ASP A 134 -18.90 -3.37 10.68
CA ASP A 134 -18.21 -4.05 11.78
C ASP A 134 -16.69 -4.04 11.58
N LEU A 135 -16.18 -4.27 10.35
CA LEU A 135 -14.75 -4.10 10.04
C LEU A 135 -14.27 -2.66 10.27
N LYS A 136 -15.15 -1.67 10.10
CA LYS A 136 -14.79 -0.28 10.39
C LYS A 136 -14.43 -0.08 11.86
N CYS A 137 -15.09 -0.75 12.79
CA CYS A 137 -14.76 -0.69 14.22
C CYS A 137 -13.33 -1.16 14.48
N VAL A 138 -12.83 -2.15 13.73
CA VAL A 138 -11.47 -2.67 13.86
C VAL A 138 -10.43 -1.60 13.50
N TYR A 139 -10.48 -1.05 12.27
CA TYR A 139 -9.43 -0.13 11.81
C TYR A 139 -9.60 1.33 12.25
N THR A 140 -10.73 1.70 12.88
CA THR A 140 -10.92 3.03 13.47
C THR A 140 -10.84 3.02 14.99
N ALA A 141 -10.44 1.91 15.59
CA ALA A 141 -10.26 1.77 17.03
C ALA A 141 -9.24 2.78 17.59
N VAL A 142 -9.37 3.10 18.86
CA VAL A 142 -8.52 4.10 19.56
C VAL A 142 -7.08 3.60 19.69
N ASP A 143 -6.89 2.31 19.89
CA ASP A 143 -5.60 1.65 20.01
C ASP A 143 -5.65 0.21 19.45
N GLU A 144 -4.53 -0.48 19.50
CA GLU A 144 -4.39 -1.83 18.97
C GLU A 144 -5.17 -2.86 19.78
N GLU A 145 -5.27 -2.70 21.11
CA GLU A 145 -6.04 -3.59 21.99
C GLU A 145 -7.54 -3.52 21.65
N ALA A 146 -8.08 -2.30 21.55
CA ALA A 146 -9.47 -2.09 21.15
C ALA A 146 -9.75 -2.62 19.73
N ALA A 147 -8.79 -2.53 18.82
CA ALA A 147 -8.89 -3.07 17.48
C ALA A 147 -8.95 -4.61 17.48
N MET A 148 -8.13 -5.26 18.29
CA MET A 148 -8.17 -6.73 18.44
C MET A 148 -9.48 -7.20 19.06
N ASN A 149 -9.98 -6.52 20.08
CA ASN A 149 -11.29 -6.82 20.68
C ASN A 149 -12.42 -6.69 19.63
N ALA A 150 -12.41 -5.62 18.83
CA ALA A 150 -13.37 -5.45 17.73
C ALA A 150 -13.23 -6.54 16.65
N LEU A 151 -12.02 -7.05 16.40
CA LEU A 151 -11.82 -8.18 15.48
C LEU A 151 -12.32 -9.50 16.07
N ASP A 152 -12.25 -9.70 17.37
CA ASP A 152 -12.81 -10.86 18.05
C ASP A 152 -14.35 -10.82 18.00
N GLU A 153 -14.98 -9.68 18.30
CA GLU A 153 -16.42 -9.48 18.13
C GLU A 153 -16.86 -9.70 16.66
N PHE A 154 -16.09 -9.20 15.71
CA PHE A 154 -16.32 -9.45 14.29
C PHE A 154 -16.31 -10.96 13.97
N ALA A 155 -15.34 -11.70 14.50
CA ALA A 155 -15.23 -13.13 14.28
C ALA A 155 -16.43 -13.91 14.89
N GLU A 156 -16.89 -13.56 16.08
CA GLU A 156 -18.07 -14.17 16.71
C GLU A 156 -19.34 -14.01 15.82
N ILE A 157 -19.50 -12.86 15.16
CA ILE A 157 -20.67 -12.58 14.32
C ILE A 157 -20.54 -13.26 12.95
N TRP A 158 -19.37 -13.22 12.33
CA TRP A 158 -19.22 -13.49 10.90
C TRP A 158 -18.51 -14.80 10.56
N ASP A 159 -17.72 -15.41 11.44
CA ASP A 159 -16.90 -16.58 11.10
C ASP A 159 -17.70 -17.83 10.76
N SER A 160 -18.92 -17.96 11.28
CA SER A 160 -19.83 -19.04 10.86
C SER A 160 -20.12 -19.02 9.35
N LYS A 161 -20.03 -17.83 8.72
CA LYS A 161 -20.36 -17.62 7.31
C LYS A 161 -19.16 -17.21 6.46
N TYR A 162 -18.24 -16.43 7.02
CA TYR A 162 -17.08 -15.85 6.30
C TYR A 162 -15.76 -16.02 7.08
N PRO A 163 -15.36 -17.25 7.49
CA PRO A 163 -14.22 -17.47 8.40
C PRO A 163 -12.87 -17.02 7.85
N LYS A 164 -12.77 -16.87 6.53
CA LYS A 164 -11.53 -16.42 5.88
C LYS A 164 -11.20 -14.95 6.12
N ILE A 165 -12.19 -14.13 6.50
CA ILE A 165 -11.99 -12.69 6.66
C ILE A 165 -11.22 -12.41 7.94
N SER A 166 -11.74 -12.81 9.10
CA SER A 166 -11.07 -12.65 10.39
C SER A 166 -9.69 -13.30 10.39
N LYS A 167 -9.58 -14.51 9.81
CA LYS A 167 -8.30 -15.20 9.63
C LYS A 167 -7.32 -14.36 8.83
N SER A 168 -7.74 -13.79 7.69
CA SER A 168 -6.86 -12.95 6.84
C SER A 168 -6.39 -11.69 7.58
N TRP A 169 -7.25 -11.08 8.40
CA TRP A 169 -6.86 -9.91 9.20
C TRP A 169 -5.84 -10.31 10.27
N ARG A 170 -6.02 -11.44 10.95
CA ARG A 170 -5.06 -11.94 11.95
C ARG A 170 -3.72 -12.32 11.33
N ASP A 171 -3.75 -13.05 10.21
CA ASP A 171 -2.53 -13.50 9.52
C ASP A 171 -1.65 -12.30 9.05
N ASN A 172 -2.26 -11.15 8.77
CA ASN A 172 -1.60 -9.93 8.31
C ASN A 172 -1.47 -8.86 9.39
N TRP A 173 -1.88 -9.16 10.63
CA TRP A 173 -2.04 -8.16 11.68
C TRP A 173 -0.79 -7.34 11.96
N ALA A 174 0.37 -7.98 12.00
CA ALA A 174 1.64 -7.32 12.29
C ALA A 174 1.92 -6.09 11.39
N ASN A 175 1.57 -6.19 10.08
CA ASN A 175 1.75 -5.10 9.14
C ASN A 175 0.47 -4.26 8.93
N LEU A 176 -0.70 -4.76 9.34
CA LEU A 176 -1.94 -3.99 9.30
C LEU A 176 -2.05 -3.03 10.49
N SER A 177 -1.53 -3.41 11.66
CA SER A 177 -1.63 -2.63 12.91
C SER A 177 -0.50 -1.60 13.09
N THR A 178 0.47 -1.55 12.19
CA THR A 178 1.64 -0.66 12.29
C THR A 178 1.25 0.80 12.56
N TYR A 179 0.16 1.30 11.95
CA TYR A 179 -0.29 2.68 12.13
C TYR A 179 -0.69 3.03 13.57
N PHE A 180 -1.02 2.05 14.42
CA PHE A 180 -1.33 2.29 15.84
C PHE A 180 -0.12 2.81 16.63
N LYS A 181 1.12 2.56 16.17
CA LYS A 181 2.35 3.11 16.76
C LYS A 181 2.43 4.64 16.66
N PHE A 182 1.64 5.25 15.76
CA PHE A 182 1.73 6.67 15.43
C PHE A 182 0.56 7.47 16.02
N PRO A 183 0.73 8.81 16.23
CA PRO A 183 -0.34 9.69 16.66
C PRO A 183 -1.56 9.62 15.74
N GLN A 184 -2.75 9.83 16.32
CA GLN A 184 -4.03 9.65 15.63
C GLN A 184 -4.15 10.50 14.37
N GLU A 185 -3.54 11.70 14.36
CA GLU A 185 -3.52 12.64 13.24
C GLU A 185 -2.80 12.06 12.01
N LEU A 186 -1.74 11.26 12.25
CA LEU A 186 -0.96 10.62 11.18
C LEU A 186 -1.60 9.31 10.70
N ARG A 187 -2.35 8.62 11.56
CA ARG A 187 -2.91 7.29 11.23
C ARG A 187 -3.73 7.32 9.96
N LYS A 188 -4.62 8.33 9.81
CA LYS A 188 -5.48 8.47 8.63
C LYS A 188 -4.67 8.66 7.34
N LEU A 189 -3.55 9.35 7.41
CA LEU A 189 -2.65 9.50 6.28
C LEU A 189 -2.02 8.17 5.89
N ILE A 190 -1.62 7.36 6.88
CA ILE A 190 -0.87 6.12 6.69
C ILE A 190 -1.78 5.00 6.20
N TYR A 191 -2.95 4.77 6.82
CA TYR A 191 -3.80 3.64 6.48
C TYR A 191 -4.77 3.89 5.31
N THR A 192 -4.89 5.16 4.82
CA THR A 192 -5.69 5.47 3.63
C THR A 192 -4.78 5.67 2.42
N THR A 193 -5.15 5.07 1.29
CA THR A 193 -4.46 5.29 0.01
C THR A 193 -4.88 6.58 -0.70
N ASN A 194 -5.53 7.52 0.00
CA ASN A 194 -6.01 8.78 -0.60
C ASN A 194 -4.91 9.54 -1.36
N ALA A 195 -3.66 9.45 -0.90
CA ALA A 195 -2.51 10.07 -1.56
C ALA A 195 -2.27 9.48 -2.96
N ILE A 196 -2.34 8.15 -3.10
CA ILE A 196 -2.16 7.43 -4.36
C ILE A 196 -3.47 7.41 -5.18
N GLU A 197 -4.62 7.19 -4.56
CA GLU A 197 -5.90 7.13 -5.29
C GLU A 197 -6.22 8.44 -6.03
N GLY A 198 -5.91 9.58 -5.44
CA GLY A 198 -6.03 10.89 -6.10
C GLY A 198 -5.15 10.99 -7.34
N PHE A 199 -3.92 10.53 -7.25
CA PHE A 199 -2.97 10.50 -8.37
C PHE A 199 -3.39 9.47 -9.45
N ASN A 200 -3.79 8.29 -9.03
CA ASN A 200 -4.25 7.23 -9.92
C ASN A 200 -5.49 7.64 -10.75
N ARG A 201 -6.38 8.48 -10.19
CA ARG A 201 -7.53 9.04 -10.94
C ARG A 201 -7.10 10.00 -12.03
N GLN A 202 -5.98 10.72 -11.84
CA GLN A 202 -5.47 11.65 -12.85
C GLN A 202 -4.76 10.93 -14.00
N LEU A 203 -4.26 9.70 -13.75
CA LEU A 203 -3.60 8.88 -14.76
C LEU A 203 -4.56 8.01 -15.59
N ARG A 204 -5.81 7.84 -15.18
CA ARG A 204 -6.86 7.08 -15.87
C ARG A 204 -7.68 7.97 -16.80
#